data_5492db8d40079a849ee10fc1d7c93cb8
#
_entry.id   5492db8d40079a849ee10fc1d7c93cb8
#
_cell.length_a   1.000
_cell.length_b   1.000
_cell.length_c   1.000
_cell.angle_alpha   90.00
_cell.angle_beta   90.00
_cell.angle_gamma   90.00
#
_symmetry.space_group_name_H-M   'P 1'
#
loop_
_entity.id
_entity.type
_entity.pdbx_description
1 polymer ?
#
loop_
_entity_poly.entity_id
_entity_poly.type
_entity_poly.pdbx_seq_one_letter_code
_entity_poly.pdbx_strand_id
1 'polypeptide(L)'
;MNNLSPSVLSDVLVMLADLDDARILPRRTVSIAIDRVLAWSWNPGRLERCQQKLAEGEKAPPIHVNRYRLNGLTWYVVSDGRHRTVAAREAGRARIAAVVGSETDCHPERYRLDVAGRRLWQEHHDDRFGHCLKLVTDDLTSETMTALLAAGVPYKEG
;
A
#
# COMPACT_ATOMS: atom_id res chain seq x y z
N MET A 1 -1.17 13.00 -4.54
CA MET A 1 -0.76 11.57 -4.52
C MET A 1 -0.88 10.86 -5.87
N ASN A 2 -1.48 11.51 -6.87
CA ASN A 2 -1.74 10.88 -8.17
C ASN A 2 -0.49 10.60 -9.02
N ASN A 3 0.67 11.18 -8.66
CA ASN A 3 1.92 11.07 -9.43
C ASN A 3 2.97 10.18 -8.75
N LEU A 4 2.59 9.50 -7.64
CA LEU A 4 3.51 8.61 -6.96
C LEU A 4 3.58 7.25 -7.67
N SER A 5 4.77 6.66 -7.71
CA SER A 5 4.89 5.29 -8.19
C SER A 5 4.12 4.34 -7.26
N PRO A 6 3.51 3.28 -7.80
CA PRO A 6 2.79 2.31 -6.98
C PRO A 6 3.64 1.71 -5.85
N SER A 7 4.93 1.49 -6.07
CA SER A 7 5.82 0.94 -5.06
C SER A 7 6.05 1.91 -3.90
N VAL A 8 6.22 3.21 -4.18
CA VAL A 8 6.38 4.23 -3.13
C VAL A 8 5.10 4.40 -2.33
N LEU A 9 3.95 4.48 -2.98
CA LEU A 9 2.67 4.58 -2.29
C LEU A 9 2.40 3.35 -1.43
N SER A 10 2.71 2.16 -1.93
CA SER A 10 2.61 0.91 -1.17
C SER A 10 3.46 0.97 0.12
N ASP A 11 4.70 1.42 0.02
CA ASP A 11 5.59 1.57 1.17
C ASP A 11 5.03 2.57 2.20
N VAL A 12 4.50 3.70 1.73
CA VAL A 12 3.89 4.72 2.60
C VAL A 12 2.69 4.15 3.36
N LEU A 13 1.81 3.42 2.68
CA LEU A 13 0.64 2.81 3.32
C LEU A 13 1.04 1.81 4.40
N VAL A 14 2.03 0.97 4.12
CA VAL A 14 2.53 -0.02 5.08
C VAL A 14 3.20 0.68 6.28
N MET A 15 3.97 1.74 6.06
CA MET A 15 4.59 2.51 7.14
C MET A 15 3.56 3.19 8.04
N LEU A 16 2.48 3.73 7.46
CA LEU A 16 1.43 4.45 8.20
C LEU A 16 0.34 3.53 8.73
N ALA A 17 0.40 2.25 8.45
CA ALA A 17 -0.54 1.27 8.96
C ALA A 17 -0.19 0.91 10.41
N ASP A 18 -1.15 1.06 11.30
CA ASP A 18 -1.02 0.55 12.66
C ASP A 18 -1.53 -0.89 12.69
N LEU A 19 -0.64 -1.83 12.97
CA LEU A 19 -0.99 -3.25 13.02
C LEU A 19 -2.03 -3.57 14.09
N ASP A 20 -2.09 -2.76 15.16
CA ASP A 20 -3.10 -2.91 16.21
C ASP A 20 -4.50 -2.54 15.72
N ASP A 21 -4.59 -1.71 14.68
CA ASP A 21 -5.86 -1.33 14.04
C ASP A 21 -6.25 -2.23 12.86
N ALA A 22 -5.43 -3.23 12.54
CA ALA A 22 -5.70 -4.14 11.42
C ALA A 22 -6.83 -5.10 11.74
N ARG A 23 -7.78 -5.23 10.82
CA ARG A 23 -8.88 -6.18 10.91
C ARG A 23 -8.68 -7.28 9.90
N ILE A 24 -8.73 -8.53 10.34
CA ILE A 24 -8.73 -9.70 9.46
C ILE A 24 -10.13 -9.86 8.89
N LEU A 25 -10.23 -9.97 7.58
CA LEU A 25 -11.50 -10.09 6.90
C LEU A 25 -11.84 -11.56 6.56
N PRO A 26 -13.14 -11.91 6.45
CA PRO A 26 -13.52 -13.24 5.99
C PRO A 26 -12.98 -13.53 4.60
N ARG A 27 -12.47 -14.74 4.41
CA ARG A 27 -11.92 -15.17 3.12
C ARG A 27 -13.03 -15.37 2.10
N ARG A 28 -13.13 -14.46 1.14
CA ARG A 28 -14.08 -14.57 0.01
C ARG A 28 -13.53 -13.80 -1.18
N THR A 29 -13.94 -14.19 -2.37
CA THR A 29 -13.59 -13.48 -3.59
C THR A 29 -14.56 -12.33 -3.82
N VAL A 30 -14.02 -11.16 -4.06
CA VAL A 30 -14.78 -9.95 -4.40
C VAL A 30 -14.18 -9.31 -5.65
N SER A 31 -14.98 -8.46 -6.31
CA SER A 31 -14.49 -7.66 -7.44
C SER A 31 -14.08 -6.28 -6.93
N ILE A 32 -12.88 -5.85 -7.24
CA ILE A 32 -12.34 -4.55 -6.83
C ILE A 32 -11.94 -3.72 -8.04
N ALA A 33 -11.94 -2.38 -7.88
CA ALA A 33 -11.52 -1.45 -8.91
C ALA A 33 -10.01 -1.56 -9.13
N ILE A 34 -9.59 -1.85 -10.36
CA ILE A 34 -8.18 -2.13 -10.66
C ILE A 34 -7.28 -0.90 -10.51
N ASP A 35 -7.82 0.31 -10.71
CA ASP A 35 -7.08 1.56 -10.57
C ASP A 35 -6.70 1.89 -9.13
N ARG A 36 -7.30 1.20 -8.16
CA ARG A 36 -6.96 1.29 -6.73
C ARG A 36 -5.99 0.23 -6.27
N VAL A 37 -5.60 -0.69 -7.15
CA VAL A 37 -4.65 -1.76 -6.84
C VAL A 37 -3.24 -1.30 -7.17
N LEU A 38 -2.38 -1.31 -6.17
CA LEU A 38 -0.98 -0.92 -6.31
C LEU A 38 -0.16 -2.14 -6.72
N ALA A 39 0.20 -2.16 -7.99
CA ALA A 39 0.98 -3.25 -8.58
C ALA A 39 1.94 -2.72 -9.62
N TRP A 40 3.09 -3.35 -9.69
CA TRP A 40 4.14 -3.07 -10.67
C TRP A 40 4.80 -4.38 -11.09
N SER A 41 5.36 -4.40 -12.28
CA SER A 41 6.07 -5.57 -12.78
C SER A 41 7.58 -5.40 -12.55
N TRP A 42 8.22 -6.43 -11.99
CA TRP A 42 9.67 -6.50 -11.88
C TRP A 42 10.26 -7.65 -12.69
N ASN A 43 9.42 -8.49 -13.28
CA ASN A 43 9.84 -9.66 -14.04
C ASN A 43 9.09 -9.70 -15.38
N PRO A 44 9.74 -9.23 -16.48
CA PRO A 44 9.09 -9.18 -17.79
C PRO A 44 8.60 -10.54 -18.30
N GLY A 45 9.32 -11.62 -18.00
CA GLY A 45 8.91 -12.97 -18.40
C GLY A 45 7.62 -13.43 -17.73
N ARG A 46 7.44 -13.11 -16.45
CA ARG A 46 6.19 -13.40 -15.73
C ARG A 46 5.04 -12.57 -16.24
N LEU A 47 5.29 -11.29 -16.52
CA LEU A 47 4.27 -10.41 -17.09
C LEU A 47 3.80 -10.93 -18.44
N GLU A 48 4.73 -11.29 -19.30
CA GLU A 48 4.42 -11.83 -20.64
C GLU A 48 3.57 -13.09 -20.55
N ARG A 49 3.89 -14.00 -19.64
CA ARG A 49 3.08 -15.21 -19.41
C ARG A 49 1.67 -14.89 -18.96
N CYS A 50 1.51 -13.92 -18.05
CA CYS A 50 0.18 -13.47 -17.60
C CYS A 50 -0.61 -12.82 -18.74
N GLN A 51 0.04 -12.02 -19.57
CA GLN A 51 -0.57 -11.40 -20.75
C GLN A 51 -1.03 -12.46 -21.76
N GLN A 52 -0.22 -13.48 -22.00
CA GLN A 52 -0.56 -14.58 -22.90
C GLN A 52 -1.75 -15.39 -22.40
N LYS A 53 -1.76 -15.78 -21.13
CA LYS A 53 -2.88 -16.51 -20.53
C LYS A 53 -4.17 -15.70 -20.59
N LEU A 54 -4.10 -14.40 -20.34
CA LEU A 54 -5.25 -13.51 -20.42
C LEU A 54 -5.77 -13.41 -21.87
N ALA A 55 -4.88 -13.30 -22.86
CA ALA A 55 -5.24 -13.26 -24.26
C ALA A 55 -5.89 -14.57 -24.74
N GLU A 56 -5.49 -15.70 -24.17
CA GLU A 56 -6.07 -17.03 -24.46
C GLU A 56 -7.42 -17.26 -23.76
N GLY A 57 -7.90 -16.29 -22.98
CA GLY A 57 -9.16 -16.41 -22.25
C GLY A 57 -9.11 -17.32 -21.04
N GLU A 58 -7.92 -17.67 -20.56
CA GLU A 58 -7.76 -18.51 -19.38
C GLU A 58 -8.24 -17.76 -18.14
N LYS A 59 -9.03 -18.44 -17.30
CA LYS A 59 -9.54 -17.88 -16.06
C LYS A 59 -8.45 -17.85 -15.01
N ALA A 60 -7.99 -16.63 -14.66
CA ALA A 60 -6.98 -16.46 -13.62
C ALA A 60 -7.58 -16.63 -12.21
N PRO A 61 -6.82 -17.20 -11.25
CA PRO A 61 -7.24 -17.20 -9.86
C PRO A 61 -7.28 -15.75 -9.33
N PRO A 62 -8.09 -15.48 -8.28
CA PRO A 62 -8.13 -14.15 -7.69
C PRO A 62 -6.77 -13.74 -7.12
N ILE A 63 -6.46 -12.44 -7.18
CA ILE A 63 -5.29 -11.89 -6.52
C ILE A 63 -5.53 -11.78 -5.01
N HIS A 64 -4.45 -11.71 -4.22
CA HIS A 64 -4.54 -11.49 -2.79
C HIS A 64 -4.04 -10.10 -2.45
N VAL A 65 -4.85 -9.35 -1.73
CA VAL A 65 -4.58 -7.95 -1.39
C VAL A 65 -4.89 -7.66 0.08
N ASN A 66 -4.29 -6.60 0.59
CA ASN A 66 -4.68 -5.97 1.84
C ASN A 66 -5.21 -4.57 1.54
N ARG A 67 -6.28 -4.18 2.20
CA ARG A 67 -6.95 -2.89 2.02
C ARG A 67 -6.40 -1.88 3.01
N TYR A 68 -6.04 -0.70 2.51
CA TYR A 68 -5.61 0.43 3.34
C TYR A 68 -6.47 1.64 3.02
N ARG A 69 -6.86 2.37 4.06
CA ARG A 69 -7.57 3.64 3.91
C ARG A 69 -6.67 4.78 4.36
N LEU A 70 -6.49 5.75 3.49
CA LEU A 70 -5.68 6.94 3.75
C LEU A 70 -6.41 8.17 3.21
N ASN A 71 -6.69 9.13 4.11
CA ASN A 71 -7.33 10.41 3.74
C ASN A 71 -8.63 10.22 2.93
N GLY A 72 -9.47 9.27 3.35
CA GLY A 72 -10.74 8.98 2.69
C GLY A 72 -10.63 8.16 1.41
N LEU A 73 -9.44 7.80 0.98
CA LEU A 73 -9.21 6.98 -0.20
C LEU A 73 -8.86 5.54 0.20
N THR A 74 -9.37 4.60 -0.57
CA THR A 74 -9.08 3.18 -0.40
C THR A 74 -8.05 2.72 -1.41
N TRP A 75 -7.04 1.99 -0.93
CA TRP A 75 -5.98 1.41 -1.74
C TRP A 75 -5.81 -0.06 -1.41
N TYR A 76 -5.37 -0.84 -2.39
CA TYR A 76 -5.09 -2.27 -2.21
C TYR A 76 -3.62 -2.54 -2.51
N VAL A 77 -2.92 -3.12 -1.53
CA VAL A 77 -1.53 -3.57 -1.69
C VAL A 77 -1.54 -5.07 -1.96
N VAL A 78 -0.91 -5.48 -3.06
CA VAL A 78 -0.91 -6.86 -3.51
C VAL A 78 0.11 -7.68 -2.74
N SER A 79 -0.33 -8.79 -2.13
CA SER A 79 0.55 -9.80 -1.55
C SER A 79 0.84 -10.96 -2.52
N ASP A 80 -0.10 -11.26 -3.42
CA ASP A 80 0.07 -12.24 -4.49
C ASP A 80 -0.74 -11.83 -5.72
N GLY A 81 -0.10 -11.86 -6.89
CA GLY A 81 -0.76 -11.59 -8.16
C GLY A 81 -0.42 -10.24 -8.79
N ARG A 82 0.75 -9.66 -8.51
CA ARG A 82 1.17 -8.37 -9.10
C ARG A 82 1.19 -8.40 -10.61
N HIS A 83 1.79 -9.43 -11.21
CA HIS A 83 1.88 -9.55 -12.67
C HIS A 83 0.50 -9.76 -13.32
N ARG A 84 -0.40 -10.51 -12.66
CA ARG A 84 -1.77 -10.67 -13.12
C ARG A 84 -2.51 -9.34 -13.10
N THR A 85 -2.28 -8.52 -12.08
CA THR A 85 -2.88 -7.19 -11.98
C THR A 85 -2.38 -6.26 -13.10
N VAL A 86 -1.07 -6.22 -13.32
CA VAL A 86 -0.48 -5.39 -14.38
C VAL A 86 -1.00 -5.83 -15.75
N ALA A 87 -1.04 -7.13 -16.02
CA ALA A 87 -1.56 -7.67 -17.28
C ALA A 87 -3.02 -7.30 -17.48
N ALA A 88 -3.87 -7.43 -16.46
CA ALA A 88 -5.28 -7.07 -16.54
C ALA A 88 -5.48 -5.56 -16.79
N ARG A 89 -4.67 -4.73 -16.12
CA ARG A 89 -4.70 -3.27 -16.31
C ARG A 89 -4.31 -2.88 -17.74
N GLU A 90 -3.24 -3.45 -18.27
CA GLU A 90 -2.80 -3.21 -19.65
C GLU A 90 -3.82 -3.70 -20.68
N ALA A 91 -4.60 -4.73 -20.36
CA ALA A 91 -5.70 -5.20 -21.20
C ALA A 91 -6.96 -4.33 -21.10
N GLY A 92 -6.92 -3.24 -20.34
CA GLY A 92 -8.03 -2.30 -20.20
C GLY A 92 -9.15 -2.73 -19.28
N ARG A 93 -8.90 -3.69 -18.41
CA ARG A 93 -9.92 -4.14 -17.44
C ARG A 93 -10.12 -3.11 -16.35
N ALA A 94 -11.38 -2.84 -16.00
CA ALA A 94 -11.74 -1.89 -14.95
C ALA A 94 -11.75 -2.53 -13.56
N ARG A 95 -11.95 -3.83 -13.48
CA ARG A 95 -12.09 -4.58 -12.23
C ARG A 95 -11.30 -5.88 -12.26
N ILE A 96 -10.97 -6.36 -11.07
CA ILE A 96 -10.24 -7.63 -10.92
C ILE A 96 -10.78 -8.39 -9.71
N ALA A 97 -10.83 -9.72 -9.83
CA ALA A 97 -11.22 -10.59 -8.72
C ALA A 97 -10.12 -10.68 -7.68
N ALA A 98 -10.45 -10.50 -6.43
CA ALA A 98 -9.49 -10.46 -5.33
C ALA A 98 -10.04 -11.08 -4.06
N VAL A 99 -9.13 -11.60 -3.24
CA VAL A 99 -9.38 -11.93 -1.83
C VAL A 99 -8.73 -10.82 -1.00
N VAL A 100 -9.53 -10.08 -0.24
CA VAL A 100 -9.05 -9.03 0.66
C VAL A 100 -8.81 -9.66 2.03
N GLY A 101 -7.53 -9.78 2.42
CA GLY A 101 -7.15 -10.48 3.66
C GLY A 101 -7.31 -9.64 4.92
N SER A 102 -7.06 -8.35 4.81
CA SER A 102 -7.14 -7.43 5.94
C SER A 102 -7.54 -6.03 5.51
N GLU A 103 -7.98 -5.24 6.48
CA GLU A 103 -8.28 -3.82 6.32
C GLU A 103 -7.62 -3.04 7.44
N THR A 104 -6.94 -1.94 7.08
CA THR A 104 -6.26 -1.08 8.04
C THR A 104 -6.49 0.38 7.68
N ASP A 105 -6.83 1.19 8.67
CA ASP A 105 -6.90 2.63 8.52
C ASP A 105 -5.51 3.24 8.82
N CYS A 106 -5.03 4.10 7.92
CA CYS A 106 -3.80 4.85 8.12
C CYS A 106 -4.12 6.20 8.76
N HIS A 107 -3.33 6.59 9.75
CA HIS A 107 -3.51 7.83 10.51
C HIS A 107 -2.22 8.67 10.46
N PRO A 108 -2.00 9.45 9.37
CA PRO A 108 -0.77 10.25 9.22
C PRO A 108 -0.49 11.17 10.41
N GLU A 109 -1.53 11.66 11.07
CA GLU A 109 -1.42 12.55 12.23
C GLU A 109 -0.77 11.92 13.47
N ARG A 110 -0.70 10.58 13.51
CA ARG A 110 -0.05 9.84 14.60
C ARG A 110 1.45 9.63 14.39
N TYR A 111 1.99 10.22 13.35
CA TYR A 111 3.41 10.04 12.97
C TYR A 111 4.11 11.38 12.98
N ARG A 112 5.44 11.34 12.99
CA ARG A 112 6.32 12.51 12.87
C ARG A 112 7.46 12.19 11.93
N LEU A 113 7.68 13.08 10.97
CA LEU A 113 8.79 12.97 10.03
C LEU A 113 9.94 13.89 10.49
N ASP A 114 11.10 13.29 10.73
CA ASP A 114 12.36 13.99 10.88
C ASP A 114 13.04 14.07 9.52
N VAL A 115 12.90 15.22 8.85
CA VAL A 115 13.41 15.39 7.48
C VAL A 115 14.94 15.33 7.46
N ALA A 116 15.60 16.00 8.41
CA ALA A 116 17.07 16.04 8.45
C ALA A 116 17.67 14.66 8.73
N GLY A 117 17.09 13.93 9.66
CA GLY A 117 17.54 12.58 10.01
C GLY A 117 17.02 11.47 9.13
N ARG A 118 16.11 11.77 8.19
CA ARG A 118 15.46 10.79 7.31
C ARG A 118 14.79 9.67 8.08
N ARG A 119 14.06 10.01 9.15
CA ARG A 119 13.41 9.08 10.05
C ARG A 119 11.93 9.34 10.17
N LEU A 120 11.16 8.25 10.31
CA LEU A 120 9.74 8.31 10.61
C LEU A 120 9.50 7.73 11.99
N TRP A 121 8.79 8.49 12.82
CA TRP A 121 8.42 8.11 14.17
C TRP A 121 6.90 7.97 14.28
N GLN A 122 6.46 6.97 15.04
CA GLN A 122 5.05 6.81 15.40
C GLN A 122 4.84 7.28 16.83
N GLU A 123 3.85 8.14 17.03
CA GLU A 123 3.39 8.52 18.36
C GLU A 123 2.47 7.46 18.93
N HIS A 124 2.73 7.03 20.14
CA HIS A 124 1.83 6.15 20.86
C HIS A 124 1.81 6.51 22.33
N HIS A 125 0.75 6.09 23.02
CA HIS A 125 0.60 6.27 24.45
C HIS A 125 0.97 4.97 25.18
N ASP A 126 1.91 5.07 26.09
CA ASP A 126 2.30 3.98 26.98
C ASP A 126 1.73 4.24 28.37
N ASP A 127 1.09 3.24 29.00
CA ASP A 127 0.48 3.39 30.31
C ASP A 127 1.48 3.69 31.43
N ARG A 128 2.75 3.33 31.26
CA ARG A 128 3.83 3.57 32.23
C ARG A 128 4.52 4.91 32.01
N PHE A 129 4.77 5.29 30.75
CA PHE A 129 5.63 6.42 30.38
C PHE A 129 4.89 7.56 29.70
N GLY A 130 3.56 7.42 29.49
CA GLY A 130 2.76 8.41 28.81
C GLY A 130 3.02 8.44 27.30
N HIS A 131 3.23 9.63 26.76
CA HIS A 131 3.45 9.84 25.35
C HIS A 131 4.84 9.37 24.93
N CYS A 132 4.93 8.43 23.99
CA CYS A 132 6.16 7.84 23.50
C CYS A 132 6.27 7.94 21.97
N LEU A 133 7.51 7.94 21.47
CA LEU A 133 7.80 7.84 20.04
C LEU A 133 8.47 6.49 19.76
N LYS A 134 7.97 5.80 18.75
CA LYS A 134 8.54 4.54 18.26
C LYS A 134 9.12 4.79 16.87
N LEU A 135 10.39 4.40 16.66
CA LEU A 135 11.00 4.47 15.35
C LEU A 135 10.33 3.47 14.41
N VAL A 136 9.75 3.97 13.30
CA VAL A 136 9.16 3.13 12.26
C VAL A 136 10.25 2.72 11.26
N THR A 137 11.01 3.70 10.80
CA THR A 137 12.13 3.46 9.87
C THR A 137 13.11 4.61 9.93
N ASP A 138 14.36 4.31 9.62
CA ASP A 138 15.42 5.27 9.33
C ASP A 138 15.83 5.09 7.85
N ASP A 139 16.66 5.96 7.32
CA ASP A 139 17.15 5.88 5.95
C ASP A 139 16.06 6.03 4.86
N LEU A 140 15.12 6.94 5.09
CA LEU A 140 14.10 7.27 4.10
C LEU A 140 14.71 7.92 2.86
N THR A 141 14.21 7.53 1.68
CA THR A 141 14.54 8.22 0.43
C THR A 141 13.82 9.56 0.35
N SER A 142 14.35 10.49 -0.46
CA SER A 142 13.68 11.78 -0.70
C SER A 142 12.29 11.61 -1.30
N GLU A 143 12.11 10.65 -2.19
CA GLU A 143 10.82 10.34 -2.81
C GLU A 143 9.81 9.87 -1.77
N THR A 144 10.20 8.97 -0.87
CA THR A 144 9.31 8.49 0.19
C THR A 144 8.98 9.60 1.19
N MET A 145 9.95 10.45 1.55
CA MET A 145 9.69 11.61 2.42
C MET A 145 8.68 12.57 1.79
N THR A 146 8.83 12.87 0.50
CA THR A 146 7.87 13.71 -0.23
C THR A 146 6.48 13.09 -0.20
N ALA A 147 6.38 11.79 -0.39
CA ALA A 147 5.12 11.05 -0.34
C ALA A 147 4.48 11.08 1.07
N LEU A 148 5.27 10.95 2.13
CA LEU A 148 4.78 11.04 3.50
C LEU A 148 4.24 12.44 3.80
N LEU A 149 4.91 13.49 3.34
CA LEU A 149 4.44 14.87 3.48
C LEU A 149 3.13 15.08 2.72
N ALA A 150 3.04 14.57 1.50
CA ALA A 150 1.81 14.62 0.70
C ALA A 150 0.65 13.87 1.36
N ALA A 151 0.94 12.81 2.12
CA ALA A 151 -0.06 12.08 2.89
C ALA A 151 -0.53 12.80 4.15
N GLY A 152 0.11 13.93 4.52
CA GLY A 152 -0.27 14.72 5.67
C GLY A 152 0.48 14.39 6.96
N VAL A 153 1.60 13.68 6.87
CA VAL A 153 2.44 13.41 8.04
C VAL A 153 3.05 14.73 8.55
N PRO A 154 2.86 15.10 9.83
CA PRO A 154 3.53 16.25 10.40
C PRO A 154 5.05 16.08 10.37
N TYR A 155 5.76 17.16 10.14
CA TYR A 155 7.22 17.13 10.04
C TYR A 155 7.87 18.19 10.92
N LYS A 156 9.09 17.91 11.29
CA LYS A 156 9.97 18.84 11.98
C LYS A 156 11.10 19.26 11.04
N GLU A 157 11.22 20.55 10.78
CA GLU A 157 12.39 21.11 10.13
C GLU A 157 13.50 21.17 11.15
N GLY A 158 14.52 20.42 10.88
CA GLY A 158 15.65 20.18 11.72
C GLY A 158 16.51 21.24 12.25
#